data_7701143956c24f9a468cae1f91091526
#
_entry.id   7701143956c24f9a468cae1f91091526
#
_cell.length_a   1.000
_cell.length_b   1.000
_cell.length_c   1.000
_cell.angle_alpha   90.00
_cell.angle_beta   90.00
_cell.angle_gamma   90.00
#
_symmetry.space_group_name_H-M   'P 1'
#
loop_
_entity.id
_entity.type
_entity.pdbx_description
1 polymer ?
#
loop_
_entity_poly.entity_id
_entity_poly.type
_entity_poly.pdbx_seq_one_letter_code
_entity_poly.pdbx_strand_id
1 'polypeptide(L)'
;MLKTYLQVSASENFTSEKEYSVTDLSKAFTGADLNAAAKDLGLSPGVSSPLYFRIKSLMGSNLDAAYSNVCQVKVTPYLIDMSYINILNEKKDQVLTKLYSPNSDGVYSGYMNASSWFHIWGKENDGTIWGNVGQDGHVYEMDNTESAWNIWFPGQAGIYYAVIDTKAKEFKPTLLKSFQLNGEDMTYDAPNYAWTKVITTTADNTPVSIVATGAEYSKATGTEDAAAVVKTMNYTLADGKMTDSESAGSVNIAKAGTYTVTVKVGEHSQLEYTIVEGDQTTPEPEASNTLCMFSKDGNTLLAVMNKVSDGVYTCKYKPTAWENFRFIYVGENKDDKQTWYGSVPDNLFNLSTAGDCWDIWFKDDITGGEVTVTADLNTMTWKYE
;
A
#
# COMPACT_ATOMS: atom_id res chain seq x y z
N MET A 1 -11.71 37.03 -38.59
CA MET A 1 -10.76 35.91 -38.47
C MET A 1 -11.48 34.63 -38.75
N LEU A 2 -11.01 33.77 -39.62
CA LEU A 2 -11.60 32.45 -39.88
C LEU A 2 -11.33 31.52 -38.67
N LYS A 3 -12.39 30.88 -38.14
CA LYS A 3 -12.29 29.85 -37.12
C LYS A 3 -12.77 28.53 -37.70
N THR A 4 -11.99 27.47 -37.49
CA THR A 4 -12.33 26.15 -38.02
C THR A 4 -12.45 25.15 -36.84
N TYR A 5 -13.50 24.35 -36.88
CA TYR A 5 -13.79 23.31 -35.88
C TYR A 5 -14.01 21.99 -36.57
N LEU A 6 -13.53 20.90 -35.99
CA LEU A 6 -13.96 19.57 -36.30
C LEU A 6 -15.14 19.25 -35.40
N GLN A 7 -16.30 18.97 -35.97
CA GLN A 7 -17.47 18.45 -35.25
C GLN A 7 -17.51 16.95 -35.35
N VAL A 8 -17.82 16.32 -34.20
CA VAL A 8 -17.98 14.87 -34.06
C VAL A 8 -19.37 14.60 -33.47
N SER A 9 -20.16 13.70 -34.06
CA SER A 9 -21.51 13.40 -33.61
C SER A 9 -21.85 11.90 -33.73
N ALA A 10 -22.72 11.41 -32.88
CA ALA A 10 -23.31 10.08 -32.99
C ALA A 10 -24.48 10.04 -34.03
N SER A 11 -24.92 11.21 -34.50
CA SER A 11 -25.98 11.37 -35.50
C SER A 11 -25.48 12.04 -36.76
N GLU A 12 -25.84 11.55 -37.93
CA GLU A 12 -25.51 12.13 -39.22
C GLU A 12 -26.02 13.58 -39.37
N ASN A 13 -27.08 13.92 -38.66
CA ASN A 13 -27.71 15.25 -38.69
C ASN A 13 -27.07 16.20 -37.64
N PHE A 14 -26.07 15.77 -36.87
CA PHE A 14 -25.39 16.58 -35.87
C PHE A 14 -26.35 17.22 -34.86
N THR A 15 -27.33 16.47 -34.37
CA THR A 15 -28.29 16.94 -33.35
C THR A 15 -27.65 17.12 -31.98
N SER A 16 -26.51 16.46 -31.74
CA SER A 16 -25.64 16.63 -30.61
C SER A 16 -24.21 16.39 -31.10
N GLU A 17 -23.32 17.33 -30.87
CA GLU A 17 -21.94 17.25 -31.35
C GLU A 17 -20.94 17.72 -30.31
N LYS A 18 -19.71 17.23 -30.45
CA LYS A 18 -18.50 17.79 -29.83
C LYS A 18 -17.72 18.58 -30.83
N GLU A 19 -17.24 19.75 -30.45
CA GLU A 19 -16.43 20.62 -31.28
C GLU A 19 -14.98 20.64 -30.79
N TYR A 20 -14.05 20.46 -31.71
CA TYR A 20 -12.61 20.57 -31.50
C TYR A 20 -12.05 21.68 -32.34
N SER A 21 -11.44 22.68 -31.75
CA SER A 21 -10.75 23.74 -32.50
C SER A 21 -9.61 23.14 -33.33
N VAL A 22 -9.51 23.54 -34.59
CA VAL A 22 -8.49 23.07 -35.53
C VAL A 22 -7.70 24.27 -36.03
N THR A 23 -6.40 24.29 -35.73
CA THR A 23 -5.47 25.34 -36.21
C THR A 23 -4.69 24.91 -37.44
N ASP A 24 -4.54 23.59 -37.62
CA ASP A 24 -3.86 22.97 -38.76
C ASP A 24 -4.87 22.27 -39.69
N LEU A 25 -4.38 21.76 -40.81
CA LEU A 25 -5.21 21.02 -41.77
C LEU A 25 -5.55 19.60 -41.34
N SER A 26 -5.09 19.18 -40.16
CA SER A 26 -5.35 17.82 -39.61
C SER A 26 -5.66 17.87 -38.12
N LYS A 27 -6.40 16.89 -37.65
CA LYS A 27 -6.63 16.58 -36.22
C LYS A 27 -6.43 15.10 -36.01
N ALA A 28 -5.46 14.72 -35.18
CA ALA A 28 -5.27 13.35 -34.74
C ALA A 28 -6.09 13.09 -33.47
N PHE A 29 -6.64 11.88 -33.37
CA PHE A 29 -7.23 11.31 -32.15
C PHE A 29 -6.44 10.08 -31.77
N THR A 30 -6.14 9.92 -30.50
CA THR A 30 -5.77 8.62 -29.95
C THR A 30 -6.99 7.71 -29.86
N GLY A 31 -6.79 6.40 -29.71
CA GLY A 31 -7.91 5.48 -29.44
C GLY A 31 -8.69 5.85 -28.18
N ALA A 32 -8.02 6.34 -27.15
CA ALA A 32 -8.64 6.80 -25.91
C ALA A 32 -9.51 8.05 -26.12
N ASP A 33 -9.01 9.06 -26.86
CA ASP A 33 -9.78 10.27 -27.18
C ASP A 33 -11.06 9.95 -27.96
N LEU A 34 -10.94 9.06 -28.94
CA LEU A 34 -12.07 8.64 -29.76
C LEU A 34 -13.10 7.84 -28.95
N ASN A 35 -12.62 6.95 -28.05
CA ASN A 35 -13.47 6.22 -27.12
C ASN A 35 -14.23 7.16 -26.18
N ALA A 36 -13.53 8.17 -25.60
CA ALA A 36 -14.14 9.17 -24.73
C ALA A 36 -15.21 9.98 -25.50
N ALA A 37 -14.89 10.46 -26.69
CA ALA A 37 -15.85 11.20 -27.55
C ALA A 37 -17.09 10.38 -27.86
N ALA A 38 -16.92 9.10 -28.21
CA ALA A 38 -18.02 8.18 -28.51
C ALA A 38 -18.94 7.95 -27.30
N LYS A 39 -18.36 7.73 -26.12
CA LYS A 39 -19.12 7.57 -24.87
C LYS A 39 -19.89 8.84 -24.47
N ASP A 40 -19.26 10.00 -24.55
CA ASP A 40 -19.88 11.29 -24.24
C ASP A 40 -21.05 11.63 -25.20
N LEU A 41 -21.00 11.11 -26.42
CA LEU A 41 -22.08 11.20 -27.40
C LEU A 41 -23.13 10.10 -27.25
N GLY A 42 -23.06 9.27 -26.17
CA GLY A 42 -24.05 8.27 -25.80
C GLY A 42 -23.97 6.96 -26.56
N LEU A 43 -22.86 6.66 -27.25
CA LEU A 43 -22.66 5.36 -27.88
C LEU A 43 -22.41 4.27 -26.84
N SER A 44 -23.12 3.15 -26.99
CA SER A 44 -23.06 2.03 -26.04
C SER A 44 -21.75 1.26 -26.17
N PRO A 45 -21.02 1.00 -25.05
CA PRO A 45 -19.83 0.16 -25.06
C PRO A 45 -20.10 -1.25 -25.61
N GLY A 46 -19.12 -1.80 -26.32
CA GLY A 46 -19.21 -3.13 -26.95
C GLY A 46 -20.05 -3.18 -28.22
N VAL A 47 -20.74 -2.09 -28.58
CA VAL A 47 -21.63 -2.04 -29.79
C VAL A 47 -20.91 -1.25 -30.88
N SER A 48 -20.71 -1.88 -32.05
CA SER A 48 -20.15 -1.18 -33.22
C SER A 48 -21.16 -0.17 -33.74
N SER A 49 -20.83 1.11 -33.68
CA SER A 49 -21.72 2.23 -33.99
C SER A 49 -21.03 3.23 -34.90
N PRO A 50 -21.76 3.96 -35.75
CA PRO A 50 -21.21 5.02 -36.59
C PRO A 50 -20.89 6.25 -35.72
N LEU A 51 -19.80 6.91 -36.06
CA LEU A 51 -19.41 8.24 -35.57
C LEU A 51 -19.22 9.12 -36.80
N TYR A 52 -19.85 10.28 -36.80
CA TYR A 52 -19.87 11.20 -37.94
C TYR A 52 -18.99 12.40 -37.68
N PHE A 53 -18.29 12.85 -38.70
CA PHE A 53 -17.35 13.95 -38.68
C PHE A 53 -17.64 14.96 -39.80
N ARG A 54 -17.56 16.24 -39.48
CA ARG A 54 -17.55 17.32 -40.46
C ARG A 54 -16.72 18.49 -39.98
N ILE A 55 -16.30 19.34 -40.94
CA ILE A 55 -15.65 20.60 -40.62
C ILE A 55 -16.72 21.69 -40.58
N LYS A 56 -16.67 22.53 -39.56
CA LYS A 56 -17.43 23.79 -39.43
C LYS A 56 -16.48 24.96 -39.52
N SER A 57 -16.74 25.90 -40.42
CA SER A 57 -15.96 27.10 -40.58
C SER A 57 -16.81 28.33 -40.35
N LEU A 58 -16.30 29.29 -39.57
CA LEU A 58 -16.94 30.55 -39.22
C LEU A 58 -16.06 31.71 -39.64
N MET A 59 -16.62 32.64 -40.39
CA MET A 59 -15.92 33.87 -40.83
C MET A 59 -16.58 35.07 -40.15
N GLY A 60 -16.10 35.41 -38.95
CA GLY A 60 -16.70 36.46 -38.13
C GLY A 60 -17.94 36.01 -37.36
N SER A 61 -18.61 36.93 -36.63
CA SER A 61 -19.77 36.64 -35.79
C SER A 61 -21.11 36.80 -36.50
N ASN A 62 -21.13 37.35 -37.71
CA ASN A 62 -22.35 37.78 -38.41
C ASN A 62 -22.65 37.00 -39.69
N LEU A 63 -21.92 35.91 -39.94
CA LEU A 63 -22.12 35.04 -41.10
C LEU A 63 -22.48 33.65 -40.66
N ASP A 64 -23.34 32.96 -41.44
CA ASP A 64 -23.67 31.58 -41.20
C ASP A 64 -22.43 30.69 -41.34
N ALA A 65 -22.44 29.60 -40.54
CA ALA A 65 -21.36 28.62 -40.61
C ALA A 65 -21.39 27.86 -41.95
N ALA A 66 -20.23 27.69 -42.56
CA ALA A 66 -20.04 26.77 -43.66
C ALA A 66 -19.66 25.36 -43.14
N TYR A 67 -20.22 24.33 -43.75
CA TYR A 67 -19.94 22.94 -43.37
C TYR A 67 -19.38 22.14 -44.54
N SER A 68 -18.47 21.24 -44.26
CA SER A 68 -17.97 20.26 -45.22
C SER A 68 -19.01 19.12 -45.44
N ASN A 69 -18.70 18.24 -46.38
CA ASN A 69 -19.31 16.93 -46.43
C ASN A 69 -19.09 16.15 -45.11
N VAL A 70 -19.98 15.21 -44.82
CA VAL A 70 -19.91 14.33 -43.64
C VAL A 70 -19.11 13.08 -44.00
N CYS A 71 -18.15 12.74 -43.10
CA CYS A 71 -17.47 11.44 -43.11
C CYS A 71 -17.99 10.57 -41.99
N GLN A 72 -17.99 9.26 -42.18
CA GLN A 72 -18.39 8.28 -41.20
C GLN A 72 -17.25 7.31 -40.88
N VAL A 73 -17.07 7.03 -39.58
CA VAL A 73 -16.16 5.99 -39.10
C VAL A 73 -16.96 5.06 -38.18
N LYS A 74 -16.78 3.75 -38.30
CA LYS A 74 -17.33 2.80 -37.33
C LYS A 74 -16.37 2.70 -36.13
N VAL A 75 -16.93 2.89 -34.92
CA VAL A 75 -16.25 2.74 -33.66
C VAL A 75 -16.96 1.73 -32.79
N THR A 76 -16.21 1.00 -31.99
CA THR A 76 -16.76 0.14 -30.92
C THR A 76 -16.23 0.69 -29.61
N PRO A 77 -17.02 1.57 -28.91
CA PRO A 77 -16.60 2.07 -27.62
C PRO A 77 -16.37 0.93 -26.63
N TYR A 78 -15.43 1.12 -25.71
CA TYR A 78 -15.14 0.13 -24.68
C TYR A 78 -15.20 0.77 -23.29
N LEU A 79 -15.54 -0.05 -22.29
CA LEU A 79 -15.39 0.33 -20.88
C LEU A 79 -13.98 -0.03 -20.46
N ILE A 80 -13.30 0.93 -19.88
CA ILE A 80 -12.11 0.63 -19.08
C ILE A 80 -12.64 0.10 -17.75
N ASP A 81 -12.21 -1.10 -17.37
CA ASP A 81 -12.52 -1.64 -16.06
C ASP A 81 -11.67 -0.87 -15.02
N MET A 82 -12.31 0.07 -14.34
CA MET A 82 -11.73 0.87 -13.29
C MET A 82 -12.13 0.36 -11.89
N SER A 83 -12.58 -0.88 -11.77
CA SER A 83 -12.99 -1.45 -10.49
C SER A 83 -11.81 -1.69 -9.54
N TYR A 84 -10.59 -1.80 -10.08
CA TYR A 84 -9.36 -1.93 -9.29
C TYR A 84 -8.13 -1.41 -10.06
N ILE A 85 -7.08 -1.12 -9.29
CA ILE A 85 -5.73 -0.87 -9.79
C ILE A 85 -4.78 -1.93 -9.21
N ASN A 86 -3.90 -2.50 -10.05
CA ASN A 86 -2.86 -3.41 -9.59
C ASN A 86 -1.71 -2.61 -8.96
N ILE A 87 -1.29 -3.00 -7.78
CA ILE A 87 -0.11 -2.47 -7.12
C ILE A 87 1.07 -3.37 -7.46
N LEU A 88 2.04 -2.81 -8.16
CA LEU A 88 3.24 -3.51 -8.59
C LEU A 88 4.40 -3.22 -7.64
N ASN A 89 5.34 -4.14 -7.57
CA ASN A 89 6.62 -3.90 -6.91
C ASN A 89 7.45 -2.84 -7.66
N GLU A 90 8.56 -2.44 -7.06
CA GLU A 90 9.48 -1.43 -7.62
C GLU A 90 9.96 -1.77 -9.04
N LYS A 91 10.20 -3.05 -9.35
CA LYS A 91 10.65 -3.53 -10.67
C LYS A 91 9.53 -3.64 -11.71
N LYS A 92 8.28 -3.46 -11.34
CA LYS A 92 7.07 -3.60 -12.18
C LYS A 92 6.83 -5.01 -12.73
N ASP A 93 7.48 -6.03 -12.18
CA ASP A 93 7.42 -7.42 -12.63
C ASP A 93 6.50 -8.32 -11.79
N GLN A 94 6.04 -7.83 -10.63
CA GLN A 94 5.16 -8.56 -9.73
C GLN A 94 3.99 -7.70 -9.25
N VAL A 95 2.79 -8.28 -9.25
CA VAL A 95 1.61 -7.71 -8.59
C VAL A 95 1.67 -8.08 -7.10
N LEU A 96 1.74 -7.08 -6.23
CA LEU A 96 1.76 -7.27 -4.77
C LEU A 96 0.35 -7.41 -4.21
N THR A 97 -0.55 -6.52 -4.64
CA THR A 97 -1.95 -6.49 -4.22
C THR A 97 -2.78 -5.66 -5.22
N LYS A 98 -4.05 -5.44 -4.91
CA LYS A 98 -4.94 -4.54 -5.65
C LYS A 98 -5.54 -3.53 -4.69
N LEU A 99 -5.75 -2.30 -5.16
CA LEU A 99 -6.66 -1.36 -4.52
C LEU A 99 -7.93 -1.27 -5.34
N TYR A 100 -9.06 -1.06 -4.69
CA TYR A 100 -10.38 -1.18 -5.31
C TYR A 100 -11.07 0.17 -5.42
N SER A 101 -11.85 0.35 -6.49
CA SER A 101 -12.70 1.51 -6.74
C SER A 101 -14.16 1.05 -6.82
N PRO A 102 -14.93 1.09 -5.73
CA PRO A 102 -16.33 0.67 -5.74
C PRO A 102 -17.19 1.45 -6.75
N ASN A 103 -16.83 2.70 -7.03
CA ASN A 103 -17.53 3.54 -7.99
C ASN A 103 -16.97 3.43 -9.42
N SER A 104 -15.89 2.68 -9.63
CA SER A 104 -15.18 2.58 -10.91
C SER A 104 -14.85 3.96 -11.51
N ASP A 105 -14.37 4.88 -10.67
CA ASP A 105 -14.23 6.30 -10.98
C ASP A 105 -12.79 6.80 -10.99
N GLY A 106 -11.80 5.91 -10.86
CA GLY A 106 -10.37 6.26 -10.84
C GLY A 106 -9.85 6.66 -9.45
N VAL A 107 -10.67 6.51 -8.40
CA VAL A 107 -10.24 6.60 -7.00
C VAL A 107 -10.19 5.19 -6.42
N TYR A 108 -9.00 4.71 -6.17
CA TYR A 108 -8.75 3.35 -5.69
C TYR A 108 -8.26 3.39 -4.26
N SER A 109 -8.79 2.52 -3.40
CA SER A 109 -8.38 2.47 -2.00
C SER A 109 -8.31 1.04 -1.46
N GLY A 110 -7.59 0.88 -0.36
CA GLY A 110 -7.48 -0.37 0.38
C GLY A 110 -6.33 -0.38 1.37
N TYR A 111 -6.31 -1.41 2.19
CA TYR A 111 -5.27 -1.62 3.20
C TYR A 111 -4.14 -2.46 2.63
N MET A 112 -2.91 -2.13 3.00
CA MET A 112 -1.73 -2.88 2.63
C MET A 112 -0.62 -2.77 3.67
N ASN A 113 0.23 -3.79 3.72
CA ASN A 113 1.44 -3.76 4.51
C ASN A 113 2.55 -3.07 3.71
N ALA A 114 3.31 -2.21 4.36
CA ALA A 114 4.49 -1.60 3.78
C ALA A 114 5.68 -1.76 4.73
N SER A 115 6.81 -2.19 4.20
CA SER A 115 8.09 -2.15 4.90
C SER A 115 8.64 -0.73 4.97
N SER A 116 9.74 -0.53 5.69
CA SER A 116 10.47 0.73 5.64
C SER A 116 10.95 1.02 4.21
N TRP A 117 10.81 2.28 3.76
CA TRP A 117 11.19 2.70 2.39
C TRP A 117 10.52 1.89 1.28
N PHE A 118 9.25 1.59 1.44
CA PHE A 118 8.48 0.80 0.49
C PHE A 118 8.13 1.60 -0.76
N HIS A 119 8.43 1.05 -1.93
CA HIS A 119 8.19 1.65 -3.22
C HIS A 119 7.27 0.78 -4.08
N ILE A 120 6.32 1.42 -4.76
CA ILE A 120 5.33 0.74 -5.59
C ILE A 120 5.05 1.50 -6.90
N TRP A 121 4.28 0.85 -7.76
CA TRP A 121 3.63 1.45 -8.93
C TRP A 121 2.17 1.06 -8.95
N GLY A 122 1.32 1.95 -9.46
CA GLY A 122 -0.06 1.61 -9.79
C GLY A 122 -0.20 1.25 -11.26
N LYS A 123 -0.92 0.17 -11.60
CA LYS A 123 -1.22 -0.19 -12.98
C LYS A 123 -2.70 -0.41 -13.19
N GLU A 124 -3.35 0.46 -13.96
CA GLU A 124 -4.75 0.33 -14.37
C GLU A 124 -4.93 -0.79 -15.41
N ASN A 125 -6.17 -1.22 -15.61
CA ASN A 125 -6.48 -2.34 -16.51
C ASN A 125 -6.31 -2.01 -18.00
N ASP A 126 -6.24 -0.74 -18.36
CA ASP A 126 -5.89 -0.31 -19.72
C ASP A 126 -4.37 -0.32 -19.99
N GLY A 127 -3.59 -0.65 -18.97
CA GLY A 127 -2.13 -0.70 -19.03
C GLY A 127 -1.44 0.59 -18.59
N THR A 128 -2.17 1.65 -18.25
CA THR A 128 -1.59 2.90 -17.74
C THR A 128 -0.87 2.65 -16.42
N ILE A 129 0.39 3.08 -16.36
CA ILE A 129 1.22 2.95 -15.15
C ILE A 129 1.31 4.32 -14.48
N TRP A 130 0.99 4.34 -13.20
CA TRP A 130 1.05 5.50 -12.33
C TRP A 130 2.24 5.40 -11.38
N GLY A 131 3.00 6.46 -11.31
CA GLY A 131 4.06 6.69 -10.35
C GLY A 131 3.91 8.05 -9.71
N ASN A 132 4.98 8.59 -9.15
CA ASN A 132 5.01 9.95 -8.64
C ASN A 132 5.72 10.90 -9.63
N VAL A 133 5.53 12.20 -9.46
CA VAL A 133 6.08 13.26 -10.36
C VAL A 133 7.61 13.23 -10.46
N GLY A 134 8.30 12.57 -9.51
CA GLY A 134 9.77 12.46 -9.58
C GLY A 134 10.50 13.77 -9.29
N GLN A 135 9.95 14.60 -8.41
CA GLN A 135 10.52 15.86 -8.00
C GLN A 135 10.52 15.97 -6.47
N ASP A 136 11.61 16.45 -5.90
CA ASP A 136 11.72 16.71 -4.47
C ASP A 136 10.59 17.64 -3.99
N GLY A 137 9.96 17.27 -2.87
CA GLY A 137 8.80 18.00 -2.31
C GLY A 137 7.45 17.64 -2.93
N HIS A 138 7.40 16.83 -4.01
CA HIS A 138 6.18 16.41 -4.68
C HIS A 138 5.90 14.91 -4.55
N VAL A 139 6.28 14.32 -3.42
CA VAL A 139 6.31 12.87 -3.19
C VAL A 139 4.94 12.17 -3.27
N TYR A 140 3.85 12.93 -3.12
CA TYR A 140 2.48 12.39 -3.23
C TYR A 140 1.71 12.92 -4.46
N GLU A 141 2.38 13.68 -5.32
CA GLU A 141 1.82 14.02 -6.63
C GLU A 141 2.11 12.91 -7.62
N MET A 142 1.07 12.47 -8.33
CA MET A 142 1.17 11.34 -9.24
C MET A 142 1.34 11.78 -10.69
N ASP A 143 2.05 10.96 -11.43
CA ASP A 143 2.24 11.11 -12.88
C ASP A 143 2.20 9.73 -13.56
N ASN A 144 1.84 9.73 -14.84
CA ASN A 144 1.79 8.54 -15.69
C ASN A 144 2.64 8.66 -16.96
N THR A 145 3.58 9.60 -16.96
CA THR A 145 4.56 9.77 -18.04
C THR A 145 5.75 8.83 -17.88
N GLU A 146 6.58 8.71 -18.91
CA GLU A 146 7.82 7.93 -18.86
C GLU A 146 8.84 8.46 -17.83
N SER A 147 8.71 9.72 -17.43
CA SER A 147 9.56 10.36 -16.41
C SER A 147 9.10 10.12 -14.97
N ALA A 148 7.96 9.47 -14.76
CA ALA A 148 7.46 9.18 -13.42
C ALA A 148 8.43 8.30 -12.63
N TRP A 149 8.54 8.57 -11.33
CA TRP A 149 9.26 7.74 -10.36
C TRP A 149 8.31 6.77 -9.67
N ASN A 150 8.84 5.80 -8.91
CA ASN A 150 8.00 4.96 -8.08
C ASN A 150 7.28 5.77 -6.99
N ILE A 151 6.14 5.28 -6.54
CA ILE A 151 5.36 5.88 -5.44
C ILE A 151 6.00 5.50 -4.12
N TRP A 152 6.15 6.45 -3.20
CA TRP A 152 6.79 6.29 -1.91
C TRP A 152 5.77 6.26 -0.78
N PHE A 153 6.07 5.46 0.23
CA PHE A 153 5.45 5.56 1.55
C PHE A 153 6.30 6.44 2.49
N PRO A 154 5.75 6.93 3.62
CA PRO A 154 6.45 7.86 4.53
C PRO A 154 7.68 7.31 5.27
N GLY A 155 8.28 6.23 4.82
CA GLY A 155 9.50 5.66 5.39
C GLY A 155 9.31 4.76 6.61
N GLN A 156 8.13 4.73 7.22
CA GLN A 156 7.82 3.87 8.38
C GLN A 156 7.17 2.56 7.93
N ALA A 157 7.61 1.44 8.50
CA ALA A 157 6.95 0.16 8.30
C ALA A 157 5.61 0.12 9.05
N GLY A 158 4.59 -0.50 8.45
CA GLY A 158 3.29 -0.63 9.10
C GLY A 158 2.15 -1.02 8.16
N ILE A 159 0.96 -0.98 8.68
CA ILE A 159 -0.27 -1.11 7.90
C ILE A 159 -0.71 0.28 7.44
N TYR A 160 -0.96 0.41 6.15
CA TYR A 160 -1.43 1.64 5.54
C TYR A 160 -2.81 1.46 4.93
N TYR A 161 -3.66 2.46 5.08
CA TYR A 161 -4.78 2.68 4.18
C TYR A 161 -4.27 3.58 3.03
N ALA A 162 -4.21 3.01 1.84
CA ALA A 162 -3.67 3.68 0.67
C ALA A 162 -4.81 4.15 -0.25
N VAL A 163 -4.76 5.41 -0.70
CA VAL A 163 -5.67 5.95 -1.70
C VAL A 163 -4.87 6.46 -2.89
N ILE A 164 -5.16 5.92 -4.07
CA ILE A 164 -4.66 6.39 -5.36
C ILE A 164 -5.81 7.07 -6.10
N ASP A 165 -5.72 8.39 -6.28
CA ASP A 165 -6.67 9.18 -7.06
C ASP A 165 -6.02 9.59 -8.38
N THR A 166 -6.35 8.88 -9.45
CA THR A 166 -5.78 9.13 -10.78
C THR A 166 -6.33 10.40 -11.45
N LYS A 167 -7.50 10.88 -11.01
CA LYS A 167 -8.07 12.15 -11.50
C LYS A 167 -7.42 13.35 -10.83
N ALA A 168 -7.31 13.33 -9.50
CA ALA A 168 -6.61 14.38 -8.74
C ALA A 168 -5.09 14.26 -8.87
N LYS A 169 -4.59 13.16 -9.44
CA LYS A 169 -3.17 12.83 -9.52
C LYS A 169 -2.52 12.89 -8.15
N GLU A 170 -3.07 12.15 -7.20
CA GLU A 170 -2.63 12.17 -5.82
C GLU A 170 -2.59 10.78 -5.19
N PHE A 171 -1.54 10.52 -4.43
CA PHE A 171 -1.43 9.38 -3.52
C PHE A 171 -1.60 9.87 -2.07
N LYS A 172 -2.49 9.24 -1.32
CA LYS A 172 -2.71 9.55 0.10
C LYS A 172 -2.56 8.29 0.95
N PRO A 173 -1.38 8.02 1.50
CA PRO A 173 -1.19 6.95 2.47
C PRO A 173 -1.58 7.43 3.87
N THR A 174 -2.34 6.62 4.60
CA THR A 174 -2.63 6.79 6.02
C THR A 174 -1.97 5.64 6.79
N LEU A 175 -0.90 5.92 7.51
CA LEU A 175 -0.26 4.94 8.39
C LEU A 175 -1.12 4.72 9.63
N LEU A 176 -1.54 3.48 9.90
CA LEU A 176 -2.27 3.12 11.11
C LEU A 176 -1.32 3.10 12.31
N LYS A 177 -1.46 4.08 13.19
CA LYS A 177 -0.57 4.29 14.35
C LYS A 177 -1.01 3.50 15.58
N SER A 178 -2.32 3.24 15.74
CA SER A 178 -2.87 2.48 16.85
C SER A 178 -4.19 1.83 16.48
N PHE A 179 -4.49 0.72 17.14
CA PHE A 179 -5.82 0.14 17.22
C PHE A 179 -6.25 0.06 18.68
N GLN A 180 -7.51 0.31 18.93
CA GLN A 180 -8.13 0.17 20.24
C GLN A 180 -9.29 -0.81 20.17
N LEU A 181 -9.31 -1.77 21.08
CA LEU A 181 -10.40 -2.69 21.31
C LEU A 181 -11.17 -2.21 22.54
N ASN A 182 -12.43 -1.80 22.38
CA ASN A 182 -13.25 -1.20 23.44
C ASN A 182 -12.58 -0.02 24.16
N GLY A 183 -11.78 0.78 23.44
CA GLY A 183 -11.04 1.92 23.99
C GLY A 183 -9.70 1.58 24.66
N GLU A 184 -9.30 0.32 24.71
CA GLU A 184 -7.99 -0.10 25.21
C GLU A 184 -7.04 -0.42 24.04
N ASP A 185 -5.80 0.04 24.15
CA ASP A 185 -4.81 -0.15 23.10
C ASP A 185 -4.50 -1.61 22.82
N MET A 186 -4.41 -1.96 21.55
CA MET A 186 -3.88 -3.22 21.05
C MET A 186 -2.37 -3.14 20.88
N THR A 187 -1.69 -4.27 20.96
CA THR A 187 -0.23 -4.37 20.76
C THR A 187 0.06 -4.64 19.28
N TYR A 188 1.02 -3.91 18.70
CA TYR A 188 1.47 -4.12 17.32
C TYR A 188 2.57 -5.17 17.26
N ASP A 189 2.34 -6.22 16.48
CA ASP A 189 3.31 -7.25 16.10
C ASP A 189 3.90 -6.88 14.73
N ALA A 190 5.03 -6.19 14.75
CA ALA A 190 5.66 -5.66 13.54
C ALA A 190 6.07 -6.75 12.52
N PRO A 191 6.69 -7.88 12.91
CA PRO A 191 7.02 -8.97 12.00
C PRO A 191 5.84 -9.53 11.23
N ASN A 192 4.66 -9.56 11.84
CA ASN A 192 3.45 -10.14 11.25
C ASN A 192 2.48 -9.09 10.69
N TYR A 193 2.81 -7.80 10.81
CA TYR A 193 1.88 -6.70 10.46
C TYR A 193 0.50 -6.92 11.07
N ALA A 194 0.44 -7.21 12.36
CA ALA A 194 -0.79 -7.53 13.06
C ALA A 194 -0.93 -6.72 14.35
N TRP A 195 -2.15 -6.42 14.73
CA TRP A 195 -2.48 -5.83 16.02
C TRP A 195 -3.21 -6.86 16.85
N THR A 196 -2.81 -7.09 18.10
CA THR A 196 -3.36 -8.11 18.97
C THR A 196 -3.73 -7.56 20.33
N LYS A 197 -4.79 -8.13 20.91
CA LYS A 197 -5.20 -7.87 22.30
C LYS A 197 -5.83 -9.09 22.91
N VAL A 198 -5.41 -9.46 24.12
CA VAL A 198 -6.12 -10.42 24.95
C VAL A 198 -7.15 -9.69 25.80
N ILE A 199 -8.38 -10.16 25.78
CA ILE A 199 -9.47 -9.64 26.62
C ILE A 199 -10.11 -10.77 27.40
N THR A 200 -10.64 -10.47 28.59
CA THR A 200 -11.44 -11.41 29.38
C THR A 200 -12.84 -10.82 29.54
N THR A 201 -13.83 -11.56 29.07
CA THR A 201 -15.25 -11.20 29.23
C THR A 201 -15.86 -11.94 30.41
N THR A 202 -16.66 -11.26 31.21
CA THR A 202 -17.32 -11.84 32.41
C THR A 202 -18.79 -12.21 32.17
N ALA A 203 -19.32 -11.86 30.99
CA ALA A 203 -20.71 -12.17 30.62
C ALA A 203 -20.78 -12.69 29.17
N ASP A 204 -21.79 -13.50 28.91
CA ASP A 204 -22.16 -13.94 27.56
C ASP A 204 -22.64 -12.73 26.73
N ASN A 205 -22.48 -12.79 25.41
CA ASN A 205 -22.85 -11.75 24.44
C ASN A 205 -22.22 -10.37 24.71
N THR A 206 -20.94 -10.37 25.12
CA THR A 206 -20.20 -9.14 25.36
C THR A 206 -19.84 -8.45 24.03
N PRO A 207 -20.26 -7.18 23.81
CA PRO A 207 -19.92 -6.45 22.59
C PRO A 207 -18.46 -6.03 22.59
N VAL A 208 -17.82 -6.15 21.44
CA VAL A 208 -16.49 -5.61 21.17
C VAL A 208 -16.50 -4.73 19.93
N SER A 209 -15.82 -3.59 20.01
CA SER A 209 -15.64 -2.64 18.93
C SER A 209 -14.17 -2.35 18.70
N ILE A 210 -13.79 -2.04 17.47
CA ILE A 210 -12.41 -1.73 17.10
C ILE A 210 -12.38 -0.37 16.41
N VAL A 211 -11.46 0.49 16.86
CA VAL A 211 -11.20 1.82 16.30
C VAL A 211 -9.71 1.95 16.04
N ALA A 212 -9.32 2.59 14.94
CA ALA A 212 -7.93 2.91 14.68
C ALA A 212 -7.68 4.41 14.66
N THR A 213 -6.43 4.80 14.94
CA THR A 213 -5.93 6.14 14.70
C THR A 213 -4.81 6.06 13.67
N GLY A 214 -4.88 6.89 12.66
CA GLY A 214 -3.90 6.96 11.58
C GLY A 214 -3.32 8.35 11.39
N ALA A 215 -2.18 8.41 10.72
CA ALA A 215 -1.55 9.62 10.23
C ALA A 215 -1.65 9.64 8.71
N GLU A 216 -2.48 10.54 8.15
CA GLU A 216 -2.66 10.70 6.71
C GLU A 216 -1.63 11.69 6.15
N TYR A 217 -0.96 11.27 5.11
CA TYR A 217 -0.02 12.08 4.33
C TYR A 217 -0.63 12.40 2.95
N SER A 218 -0.27 13.55 2.41
CA SER A 218 -0.82 14.04 1.14
C SER A 218 0.16 15.02 0.49
N LYS A 219 -0.19 15.54 -0.66
CA LYS A 219 0.54 16.65 -1.32
C LYS A 219 0.81 17.82 -0.38
N ALA A 220 -0.14 18.12 0.53
CA ALA A 220 -0.05 19.26 1.43
C ALA A 220 0.86 19.00 2.64
N THR A 221 1.00 17.74 3.07
CA THR A 221 1.77 17.39 4.27
C THR A 221 3.20 16.99 3.96
N GLY A 222 3.49 16.51 2.75
CA GLY A 222 4.74 15.86 2.42
C GLY A 222 4.96 14.62 3.31
N THR A 223 6.21 14.28 3.61
CA THR A 223 6.59 13.09 4.41
C THR A 223 6.76 13.37 5.90
N GLU A 224 6.56 14.60 6.35
CA GLU A 224 6.78 15.01 7.74
C GLU A 224 5.65 14.53 8.66
N ASP A 225 5.96 13.72 9.67
CA ASP A 225 4.99 13.21 10.64
C ASP A 225 4.25 14.34 11.39
N ALA A 226 4.93 15.44 11.69
CA ALA A 226 4.34 16.59 12.37
C ALA A 226 3.27 17.32 11.54
N ALA A 227 3.33 17.18 10.21
CA ALA A 227 2.36 17.78 9.29
C ALA A 227 1.25 16.80 8.88
N ALA A 228 1.37 15.52 9.21
CA ALA A 228 0.37 14.52 8.88
C ALA A 228 -0.98 14.82 9.58
N VAL A 229 -2.07 14.56 8.88
CA VAL A 229 -3.41 14.76 9.43
C VAL A 229 -3.82 13.54 10.25
N VAL A 230 -4.13 13.74 11.53
CA VAL A 230 -4.62 12.66 12.39
C VAL A 230 -6.03 12.27 11.96
N LYS A 231 -6.24 10.98 11.71
CA LYS A 231 -7.53 10.38 11.33
C LYS A 231 -7.96 9.38 12.39
N THR A 232 -9.22 9.49 12.83
CA THR A 232 -9.89 8.40 13.54
C THR A 232 -10.66 7.57 12.53
N MET A 233 -10.43 6.27 12.52
CA MET A 233 -11.05 5.33 11.59
C MET A 233 -11.94 4.38 12.38
N ASN A 234 -13.23 4.43 12.09
CA ASN A 234 -14.25 3.59 12.71
C ASN A 234 -14.61 2.46 11.75
N TYR A 235 -14.97 1.31 12.30
CA TYR A 235 -15.29 0.13 11.51
C TYR A 235 -16.60 -0.51 11.95
N THR A 236 -17.34 -1.04 11.00
CA THR A 236 -18.32 -2.09 11.27
C THR A 236 -17.63 -3.45 11.20
N LEU A 237 -18.00 -4.36 12.11
CA LEU A 237 -17.39 -5.67 12.26
C LEU A 237 -18.43 -6.74 11.87
N ALA A 238 -18.16 -7.54 10.83
CA ALA A 238 -19.02 -8.63 10.41
C ALA A 238 -18.19 -9.73 9.72
N ASP A 239 -18.48 -10.98 10.04
CA ASP A 239 -17.91 -12.16 9.37
C ASP A 239 -16.36 -12.13 9.25
N GLY A 240 -15.70 -11.64 10.30
CA GLY A 240 -14.25 -11.52 10.33
C GLY A 240 -13.67 -10.35 9.52
N LYS A 241 -14.52 -9.49 8.92
CA LYS A 241 -14.11 -8.34 8.11
C LYS A 241 -14.41 -7.03 8.82
N MET A 242 -13.53 -6.06 8.59
CA MET A 242 -13.69 -4.69 9.07
C MET A 242 -14.00 -3.79 7.86
N THR A 243 -15.13 -3.09 7.93
CA THR A 243 -15.54 -2.14 6.88
C THR A 243 -15.57 -0.74 7.45
N ASP A 244 -14.95 0.20 6.74
CA ASP A 244 -14.92 1.61 7.12
C ASP A 244 -16.34 2.14 7.32
N SER A 245 -16.55 2.92 8.39
CA SER A 245 -17.84 3.50 8.70
C SER A 245 -17.73 4.84 9.44
N GLU A 246 -18.83 5.60 9.49
CA GLU A 246 -18.86 6.89 10.21
C GLU A 246 -18.78 6.71 11.73
N SER A 247 -19.23 5.56 12.24
CA SER A 247 -19.22 5.23 13.67
C SER A 247 -18.79 3.80 13.91
N ALA A 248 -18.18 3.53 15.06
CA ALA A 248 -17.76 2.18 15.42
C ALA A 248 -18.97 1.26 15.62
N GLY A 249 -19.00 0.16 14.87
CA GLY A 249 -19.88 -0.96 15.10
C GLY A 249 -19.30 -1.93 16.11
N SER A 250 -20.09 -2.95 16.49
CA SER A 250 -19.64 -3.99 17.41
C SER A 250 -20.05 -5.38 16.92
N VAL A 251 -19.27 -6.39 17.34
CA VAL A 251 -19.62 -7.80 17.24
C VAL A 251 -19.66 -8.38 18.67
N ASN A 252 -20.50 -9.35 18.90
CA ASN A 252 -20.64 -9.95 20.24
C ASN A 252 -19.77 -11.19 20.39
N ILE A 253 -19.00 -11.27 21.48
CA ILE A 253 -18.40 -12.51 21.97
C ILE A 253 -19.49 -13.30 22.66
N ALA A 254 -19.84 -14.46 22.09
CA ALA A 254 -21.02 -15.23 22.50
C ALA A 254 -20.96 -15.77 23.94
N LYS A 255 -19.77 -16.12 24.45
CA LYS A 255 -19.56 -16.72 25.76
C LYS A 255 -18.58 -15.90 26.58
N ALA A 256 -18.79 -15.89 27.90
CA ALA A 256 -17.79 -15.39 28.83
C ALA A 256 -16.52 -16.26 28.77
N GLY A 257 -15.35 -15.61 28.81
CA GLY A 257 -14.07 -16.30 28.68
C GLY A 257 -12.93 -15.34 28.34
N THR A 258 -11.75 -15.91 28.17
CA THR A 258 -10.58 -15.18 27.67
C THR A 258 -10.44 -15.39 26.17
N TYR A 259 -10.17 -14.32 25.44
CA TYR A 259 -10.07 -14.33 23.96
C TYR A 259 -8.91 -13.48 23.49
N THR A 260 -8.28 -13.92 22.43
CA THR A 260 -7.33 -13.10 21.68
C THR A 260 -8.01 -12.51 20.44
N VAL A 261 -8.00 -11.20 20.32
CA VAL A 261 -8.47 -10.46 19.14
C VAL A 261 -7.25 -10.04 18.32
N THR A 262 -7.25 -10.38 17.05
CA THR A 262 -6.17 -9.99 16.10
C THR A 262 -6.75 -9.24 14.93
N VAL A 263 -6.08 -8.15 14.50
CA VAL A 263 -6.39 -7.38 13.30
C VAL A 263 -5.20 -7.39 12.38
N LYS A 264 -5.43 -7.67 11.10
CA LYS A 264 -4.40 -7.65 10.04
C LYS A 264 -5.01 -7.30 8.69
N VAL A 265 -4.17 -7.04 7.69
CA VAL A 265 -4.61 -6.96 6.30
C VAL A 265 -4.90 -8.37 5.79
N GLY A 266 -6.11 -8.59 5.31
CA GLY A 266 -6.56 -9.82 4.69
C GLY A 266 -6.67 -9.73 3.18
N GLU A 267 -7.51 -10.60 2.61
CA GLU A 267 -7.78 -10.60 1.17
C GLU A 267 -8.45 -9.31 0.69
N HIS A 268 -8.30 -9.01 -0.59
CA HIS A 268 -8.92 -7.86 -1.25
C HIS A 268 -8.53 -6.50 -0.64
N SER A 269 -7.34 -6.42 0.00
CA SER A 269 -6.86 -5.19 0.66
C SER A 269 -7.85 -4.62 1.68
N GLN A 270 -8.52 -5.51 2.41
CA GLN A 270 -9.42 -5.19 3.52
C GLN A 270 -8.75 -5.53 4.85
N LEU A 271 -9.15 -4.86 5.93
CA LEU A 271 -8.81 -5.31 7.27
C LEU A 271 -9.69 -6.50 7.66
N GLU A 272 -9.07 -7.49 8.27
CA GLU A 272 -9.72 -8.65 8.84
C GLU A 272 -9.44 -8.71 10.33
N TYR A 273 -10.41 -9.20 11.10
CA TYR A 273 -10.23 -9.51 12.51
C TYR A 273 -10.56 -10.96 12.81
N THR A 274 -9.90 -11.50 13.82
CA THR A 274 -10.22 -12.81 14.39
C THR A 274 -10.43 -12.66 15.89
N ILE A 275 -11.34 -13.47 16.45
CA ILE A 275 -11.57 -13.61 17.88
C ILE A 275 -11.43 -15.11 18.20
N VAL A 276 -10.36 -15.47 18.88
CA VAL A 276 -10.03 -16.87 19.19
C VAL A 276 -10.02 -17.06 20.70
N GLU A 277 -10.70 -18.12 21.18
CA GLU A 277 -10.73 -18.46 22.61
C GLU A 277 -9.31 -18.79 23.12
N GLY A 278 -9.01 -18.30 24.31
CA GLY A 278 -7.71 -18.41 24.95
C GLY A 278 -6.78 -17.25 24.68
N ASP A 279 -5.69 -17.21 25.42
CA ASP A 279 -4.56 -16.32 25.16
C ASP A 279 -3.68 -16.93 24.08
N GLN A 280 -3.75 -16.35 22.86
CA GLN A 280 -2.96 -16.76 21.71
C GLN A 280 -1.74 -15.84 21.50
N THR A 281 -1.52 -14.87 22.37
CA THR A 281 -0.29 -14.10 22.32
C THR A 281 0.83 -15.08 22.67
N THR A 282 1.73 -15.31 21.71
CA THR A 282 2.97 -16.00 22.03
C THR A 282 3.59 -15.19 23.16
N PRO A 283 3.88 -15.76 24.33
CA PRO A 283 4.62 -15.02 25.34
C PRO A 283 5.86 -14.49 24.63
N GLU A 284 6.08 -13.16 24.72
CA GLU A 284 7.36 -12.58 24.26
C GLU A 284 8.43 -13.45 24.92
N PRO A 285 9.27 -14.17 24.15
CA PRO A 285 10.23 -15.07 24.74
C PRO A 285 11.02 -14.25 25.75
N GLU A 286 11.03 -14.65 27.02
CA GLU A 286 11.74 -13.91 28.03
C GLU A 286 13.20 -13.84 27.60
N ALA A 287 13.66 -12.66 27.20
CA ALA A 287 15.04 -12.40 26.90
C ALA A 287 15.81 -12.41 28.24
N SER A 288 16.14 -13.59 28.69
CA SER A 288 16.83 -13.83 29.96
C SER A 288 17.90 -14.90 29.78
N ASN A 289 19.13 -14.56 30.14
CA ASN A 289 20.31 -15.44 30.05
C ASN A 289 20.46 -16.14 28.69
N THR A 290 20.23 -15.41 27.60
CA THR A 290 20.24 -15.94 26.23
C THR A 290 20.80 -14.95 25.21
N LEU A 291 21.08 -15.45 24.01
CA LEU A 291 21.42 -14.61 22.89
C LEU A 291 20.14 -14.08 22.24
N CYS A 292 20.14 -12.81 21.84
CA CYS A 292 19.03 -12.14 21.18
C CYS A 292 19.51 -11.41 19.94
N MET A 293 18.62 -11.27 18.96
CA MET A 293 18.82 -10.34 17.85
C MET A 293 18.21 -8.99 18.23
N PHE A 294 18.96 -7.92 18.06
CA PHE A 294 18.50 -6.55 18.27
C PHE A 294 18.77 -5.72 17.01
N SER A 295 18.00 -4.64 16.83
CA SER A 295 18.37 -3.58 15.88
C SER A 295 19.82 -3.14 16.10
N LYS A 296 20.46 -2.60 15.06
CA LYS A 296 21.88 -2.20 15.10
C LYS A 296 22.27 -1.30 16.28
N ASP A 297 21.32 -0.47 16.73
CA ASP A 297 21.47 0.45 17.88
C ASP A 297 21.18 -0.23 19.23
N GLY A 298 20.73 -1.49 19.19
CA GLY A 298 20.38 -2.26 20.38
C GLY A 298 19.07 -1.85 21.06
N ASN A 299 18.27 -0.98 20.45
CA ASN A 299 17.06 -0.44 21.08
C ASN A 299 15.83 -1.32 20.89
N THR A 300 15.74 -2.00 19.75
CA THR A 300 14.59 -2.87 19.42
C THR A 300 15.00 -4.34 19.48
N LEU A 301 14.33 -5.13 20.31
CA LEU A 301 14.45 -6.58 20.30
C LEU A 301 13.77 -7.12 19.04
N LEU A 302 14.52 -7.83 18.20
CA LEU A 302 14.03 -8.41 16.95
C LEU A 302 13.63 -9.87 17.12
N ALA A 303 14.44 -10.64 17.85
CA ALA A 303 14.13 -12.04 18.17
C ALA A 303 14.92 -12.51 19.39
N VAL A 304 14.32 -13.39 20.18
CA VAL A 304 15.01 -14.16 21.21
C VAL A 304 15.46 -15.48 20.61
N MET A 305 16.70 -15.86 20.84
CA MET A 305 17.27 -17.09 20.30
C MET A 305 17.20 -18.23 21.31
N ASN A 306 16.82 -19.42 20.86
CA ASN A 306 16.79 -20.63 21.65
C ASN A 306 18.19 -21.26 21.67
N LYS A 307 18.71 -21.55 22.86
CA LYS A 307 19.94 -22.30 23.02
C LYS A 307 19.73 -23.77 22.62
N VAL A 308 20.35 -24.23 21.53
CA VAL A 308 20.25 -25.61 21.04
C VAL A 308 21.37 -26.51 21.52
N SER A 309 22.53 -25.93 21.83
CA SER A 309 23.65 -26.56 22.51
C SER A 309 24.51 -25.50 23.17
N ASP A 310 25.56 -25.91 23.87
CA ASP A 310 26.44 -24.93 24.52
C ASP A 310 27.10 -24.02 23.46
N GLY A 311 26.90 -22.69 23.62
CA GLY A 311 27.39 -21.68 22.72
C GLY A 311 26.66 -21.59 21.35
N VAL A 312 25.62 -22.42 21.08
CA VAL A 312 24.89 -22.40 19.80
C VAL A 312 23.44 -22.01 20.03
N TYR A 313 22.98 -21.02 19.29
CA TYR A 313 21.65 -20.43 19.41
C TYR A 313 20.95 -20.37 18.07
N THR A 314 19.62 -20.57 18.05
CA THR A 314 18.80 -20.48 16.82
C THR A 314 17.50 -19.75 17.08
N CYS A 315 16.98 -19.09 16.05
CA CYS A 315 15.61 -18.58 16.03
C CYS A 315 15.02 -18.65 14.61
N LYS A 316 13.70 -18.60 14.52
CA LYS A 316 13.00 -18.29 13.28
C LYS A 316 12.89 -16.78 13.15
N TYR A 317 13.17 -16.26 11.98
CA TYR A 317 13.14 -14.83 11.73
C TYR A 317 12.67 -14.53 10.30
N LYS A 318 11.98 -13.42 10.13
CA LYS A 318 11.51 -12.97 8.82
C LYS A 318 12.19 -11.64 8.50
N PRO A 319 13.34 -11.67 7.81
CA PRO A 319 14.13 -10.47 7.58
C PRO A 319 13.43 -9.51 6.62
N THR A 320 13.67 -8.22 6.86
CA THR A 320 13.35 -7.15 5.92
C THR A 320 14.60 -6.79 5.09
N ALA A 321 14.39 -6.20 3.91
CA ALA A 321 15.50 -5.79 3.05
C ALA A 321 16.41 -4.79 3.77
N TRP A 322 17.73 -5.03 3.69
CA TRP A 322 18.75 -4.14 4.26
C TRP A 322 18.66 -3.93 5.78
N GLU A 323 17.95 -4.80 6.49
CA GLU A 323 17.86 -4.74 7.94
C GLU A 323 19.23 -5.01 8.57
N ASN A 324 19.71 -4.03 9.33
CA ASN A 324 20.95 -4.15 10.07
C ASN A 324 20.64 -4.50 11.52
N PHE A 325 21.34 -5.50 12.04
CA PHE A 325 21.13 -6.01 13.39
C PHE A 325 22.46 -6.37 14.08
N ARG A 326 22.36 -6.70 15.37
CA ARG A 326 23.44 -7.29 16.17
C ARG A 326 22.92 -8.43 17.00
N PHE A 327 23.76 -9.41 17.27
CA PHE A 327 23.49 -10.35 18.34
C PHE A 327 23.94 -9.74 19.64
N ILE A 328 23.10 -9.80 20.66
CA ILE A 328 23.42 -9.31 22.00
C ILE A 328 23.10 -10.41 23.00
N TYR A 329 24.07 -10.84 23.79
CA TYR A 329 23.81 -11.71 24.93
C TYR A 329 23.24 -10.85 26.06
N VAL A 330 22.06 -11.19 26.53
CA VAL A 330 21.39 -10.52 27.64
C VAL A 330 21.49 -11.36 28.91
N GLY A 331 21.55 -10.72 30.05
CA GLY A 331 21.57 -11.36 31.37
C GLY A 331 20.15 -11.58 31.90
N GLU A 332 19.81 -10.99 33.06
CA GLU A 332 18.53 -11.26 33.74
C GLU A 332 17.29 -10.82 32.93
N ASN A 333 17.44 -9.85 32.04
CA ASN A 333 16.36 -9.35 31.18
C ASN A 333 16.92 -8.65 29.91
N LYS A 334 16.03 -8.25 28.98
CA LYS A 334 16.40 -7.62 27.70
C LYS A 334 17.20 -6.31 27.81
N ASP A 335 17.13 -5.65 28.95
CA ASP A 335 17.82 -4.38 29.16
C ASP A 335 19.22 -4.59 29.79
N ASP A 336 19.50 -5.79 30.32
CA ASP A 336 20.81 -6.22 30.82
C ASP A 336 21.70 -6.73 29.67
N LYS A 337 22.11 -5.83 28.78
CA LYS A 337 22.93 -6.11 27.58
C LYS A 337 24.39 -6.29 27.92
N GLN A 338 24.83 -7.52 27.98
CA GLN A 338 26.20 -7.87 28.46
C GLN A 338 27.23 -7.91 27.33
N THR A 339 26.99 -8.68 26.27
CA THR A 339 27.99 -8.88 25.21
C THR A 339 27.33 -8.63 23.84
N TRP A 340 27.98 -7.78 23.07
CA TRP A 340 27.53 -7.41 21.73
C TRP A 340 28.40 -8.08 20.68
N TYR A 341 27.77 -8.68 19.67
CA TYR A 341 28.41 -9.32 18.54
C TYR A 341 27.99 -8.63 17.25
N GLY A 342 28.96 -8.20 16.47
CA GLY A 342 28.80 -7.72 15.10
C GLY A 342 29.53 -8.62 14.13
N SER A 343 29.58 -8.28 12.85
CA SER A 343 30.37 -8.98 11.84
C SER A 343 31.82 -8.49 11.83
N VAL A 344 32.74 -9.39 11.49
CA VAL A 344 34.14 -9.03 11.18
C VAL A 344 34.13 -8.19 9.89
N PRO A 345 34.88 -7.06 9.82
CA PRO A 345 35.04 -6.30 8.60
C PRO A 345 35.39 -7.21 7.40
N ASP A 346 34.72 -7.01 6.28
CA ASP A 346 34.83 -7.80 5.04
C ASP A 346 34.45 -9.29 5.14
N ASN A 347 33.93 -9.73 6.29
CA ASN A 347 33.47 -11.12 6.47
C ASN A 347 32.17 -11.16 7.29
N LEU A 348 31.04 -11.00 6.58
CA LEU A 348 29.70 -10.90 7.15
C LEU A 348 29.30 -12.05 8.09
N PHE A 349 29.74 -13.29 7.79
CA PHE A 349 29.31 -14.48 8.53
C PHE A 349 30.23 -14.82 9.73
N ASN A 350 31.30 -14.09 9.94
CA ASN A 350 32.13 -14.22 11.11
C ASN A 350 31.76 -13.15 12.15
N LEU A 351 31.59 -13.57 13.39
CA LEU A 351 31.23 -12.72 14.50
C LEU A 351 32.48 -12.13 15.17
N SER A 352 32.32 -10.93 15.74
CA SER A 352 33.33 -10.25 16.55
C SER A 352 32.67 -9.48 17.67
N THR A 353 33.36 -9.37 18.80
CA THR A 353 33.02 -8.48 19.92
C THR A 353 33.90 -7.24 19.96
N ALA A 354 34.78 -7.06 18.98
CA ALA A 354 35.68 -5.90 18.91
C ALA A 354 34.91 -4.61 18.69
N GLY A 355 35.43 -3.49 19.20
CA GLY A 355 34.75 -2.19 19.10
C GLY A 355 34.63 -1.63 17.68
N ASP A 356 35.37 -2.18 16.73
CA ASP A 356 35.37 -1.85 15.30
C ASP A 356 34.55 -2.85 14.42
N CYS A 357 33.84 -3.79 15.04
CA CYS A 357 32.99 -4.73 14.31
C CYS A 357 31.86 -3.98 13.59
N TRP A 358 31.51 -4.50 12.40
CA TRP A 358 30.41 -3.96 11.61
C TRP A 358 29.07 -4.50 12.08
N ASP A 359 27.98 -3.84 11.66
CA ASP A 359 26.65 -4.39 11.81
C ASP A 359 26.51 -5.68 10.96
N ILE A 360 25.59 -6.53 11.37
CA ILE A 360 25.23 -7.74 10.62
C ILE A 360 24.00 -7.41 9.76
N TRP A 361 23.91 -7.98 8.57
CA TRP A 361 22.74 -7.79 7.68
C TRP A 361 22.45 -9.05 6.89
N PHE A 362 21.21 -9.18 6.45
CA PHE A 362 20.82 -10.25 5.52
C PHE A 362 21.14 -9.84 4.08
N LYS A 363 21.53 -10.81 3.25
CA LYS A 363 21.70 -10.57 1.81
C LYS A 363 20.34 -10.45 1.13
N ASP A 364 20.31 -9.77 -0.03
CA ASP A 364 19.09 -9.40 -0.76
C ASP A 364 18.19 -10.55 -1.25
N ASP A 365 18.72 -11.77 -1.26
CA ASP A 365 18.06 -12.96 -1.85
C ASP A 365 17.00 -13.61 -0.96
N ILE A 366 16.82 -13.14 0.30
CA ILE A 366 15.92 -13.79 1.28
C ILE A 366 14.74 -12.93 1.76
N THR A 367 14.52 -11.79 1.15
CA THR A 367 13.41 -10.90 1.50
C THR A 367 12.05 -11.58 1.31
N GLY A 368 11.26 -11.63 2.41
CA GLY A 368 9.88 -12.11 2.41
C GLY A 368 9.68 -13.57 2.83
N GLY A 369 10.74 -14.36 2.99
CA GLY A 369 10.70 -15.72 3.55
C GLY A 369 11.05 -15.77 5.03
N GLU A 370 10.53 -16.74 5.78
CA GLU A 370 11.01 -17.07 7.11
C GLU A 370 12.28 -17.90 7.00
N VAL A 371 13.33 -17.50 7.70
CA VAL A 371 14.62 -18.21 7.77
C VAL A 371 14.91 -18.71 9.18
N THR A 372 15.74 -19.75 9.26
CA THR A 372 16.34 -20.16 10.53
C THR A 372 17.68 -19.48 10.67
N VAL A 373 17.80 -18.57 11.62
CA VAL A 373 19.08 -17.93 11.98
C VAL A 373 19.78 -18.78 13.01
N THR A 374 21.08 -19.06 12.80
CA THR A 374 21.93 -19.76 13.75
C THR A 374 23.16 -18.93 14.06
N ALA A 375 23.45 -18.72 15.34
CA ALA A 375 24.70 -18.13 15.82
C ALA A 375 25.46 -19.18 16.64
N ASP A 376 26.71 -19.41 16.27
CA ASP A 376 27.63 -20.31 16.98
C ASP A 376 28.76 -19.47 17.58
N LEU A 377 28.68 -19.24 18.88
CA LEU A 377 29.68 -18.46 19.64
C LEU A 377 30.95 -19.22 19.90
N ASN A 378 30.97 -20.56 19.72
CA ASN A 378 32.18 -21.36 19.87
C ASN A 378 33.12 -21.17 18.65
N THR A 379 32.52 -21.06 17.48
CA THR A 379 33.25 -20.83 16.22
C THR A 379 33.24 -19.35 15.81
N MET A 380 32.52 -18.51 16.55
CA MET A 380 32.33 -17.10 16.23
C MET A 380 31.79 -16.92 14.81
N THR A 381 30.73 -17.66 14.47
CA THR A 381 30.07 -17.61 13.16
C THR A 381 28.57 -17.54 13.29
N TRP A 382 27.92 -17.06 12.24
CA TRP A 382 26.47 -17.13 12.11
C TRP A 382 26.09 -17.52 10.69
N LYS A 383 24.87 -18.02 10.51
CA LYS A 383 24.28 -18.36 9.23
C LYS A 383 22.78 -18.24 9.28
N TYR A 384 22.16 -18.27 8.10
CA TYR A 384 20.71 -18.43 7.94
C TYR A 384 20.40 -19.47 6.84
N GLU A 385 19.29 -20.17 7.00
CA GLU A 385 18.81 -21.23 6.07
C GLU A 385 17.30 -21.10 5.87
#